data_7242f3fe5906af36a0bdc39ef5a81d5f
#
_entry.id   7242f3fe5906af36a0bdc39ef5a81d5f
#
_cell.length_a   1.000
_cell.length_b   1.000
_cell.length_c   1.000
_cell.angle_alpha   90.00
_cell.angle_beta   90.00
_cell.angle_gamma   90.00
#
_symmetry.space_group_name_H-M   'P 1'
#
loop_
_entity.id
_entity.type
_entity.pdbx_description
1 polymer ?
#
loop_
_entity_poly.entity_id
_entity_poly.type
_entity_poly.pdbx_seq_one_letter_code
_entity_poly.pdbx_strand_id
1 'polypeptide(L)'
;MCIRDSYKGDAPDVCSVFGNSFQFYNYILQSRERIRQLEGDYFLIIGDDLLLNPRFDEFSTPSLLGIHGEDTCYLDGFVDVSLPVCYRGTAEAHHFSITPPGIDAESVNRNVPSYEEARRILKSRNLMRHDELSRVRMFLPKWSPGGIHANWKVLKGRVWHLLNYWKHRIKKYQYSYPVVFGYSDIVCIPKGKLDDFCRILEVFSAWNMFVELAIPTALQLLPGTKLSTLEDTQYKSGNVWFPQDPEH
;
A
#
# COMPACT_ATOMS: atom_id res chain seq x y z
N MET A 1 8.76 8.29 9.62
CA MET A 1 9.69 9.27 9.05
C MET A 1 8.84 10.21 8.20
N CYS A 2 8.65 11.46 8.63
CA CYS A 2 7.96 12.44 7.80
C CYS A 2 8.97 12.91 6.75
N ILE A 3 8.78 12.54 5.51
CA ILE A 3 9.52 13.16 4.41
C ILE A 3 8.90 14.54 4.24
N ARG A 4 9.57 15.55 4.81
CA ARG A 4 9.23 16.98 4.66
C ARG A 4 9.99 17.62 3.52
N ASP A 5 10.52 16.87 2.62
CA ASP A 5 11.27 17.42 1.52
C ASP A 5 10.36 17.71 0.35
N SER A 6 9.70 18.86 0.46
CA SER A 6 9.18 19.49 -0.73
C SER A 6 10.38 19.92 -1.59
N TYR A 7 10.54 19.31 -2.75
CA TYR A 7 11.41 19.86 -3.77
C TYR A 7 10.95 21.28 -4.09
N LYS A 8 11.83 22.25 -3.87
CA LYS A 8 11.56 23.67 -4.11
C LYS A 8 12.16 24.10 -5.46
N GLY A 9 11.97 23.30 -6.50
CA GLY A 9 12.46 23.64 -7.84
C GLY A 9 11.31 24.03 -8.76
N ASP A 10 11.58 24.97 -9.66
CA ASP A 10 10.66 25.37 -10.72
C ASP A 10 10.77 24.47 -11.97
N ALA A 11 11.21 23.22 -11.80
CA ALA A 11 11.30 22.31 -12.94
C ALA A 11 9.88 22.01 -13.48
N PRO A 12 9.67 22.08 -14.80
CA PRO A 12 8.34 21.94 -15.39
C PRO A 12 7.69 20.58 -15.12
N ASP A 13 8.50 19.57 -14.80
CA ASP A 13 8.06 18.19 -14.54
C ASP A 13 7.88 17.88 -13.05
N VAL A 14 8.00 18.89 -12.19
CA VAL A 14 7.83 18.73 -10.74
C VAL A 14 6.52 19.34 -10.29
N CYS A 15 5.76 18.57 -9.50
CA CYS A 15 4.56 19.03 -8.83
C CYS A 15 4.78 18.93 -7.31
N SER A 16 4.67 20.07 -6.63
CA SER A 16 4.76 20.08 -5.17
C SER A 16 3.46 19.55 -4.56
N VAL A 17 3.57 18.53 -3.74
CA VAL A 17 2.46 17.90 -3.02
C VAL A 17 2.75 17.83 -1.53
N PHE A 18 1.70 17.84 -0.72
CA PHE A 18 1.83 17.85 0.74
C PHE A 18 0.99 16.74 1.35
N GLY A 19 1.54 16.08 2.35
CA GLY A 19 0.77 15.04 3.03
C GLY A 19 1.59 14.21 4.01
N ASN A 20 1.02 13.06 4.34
CA ASN A 20 1.60 12.08 5.23
C ASN A 20 2.04 10.86 4.41
N SER A 21 3.25 10.35 4.64
CA SER A 21 3.77 9.15 3.96
C SER A 21 2.90 7.90 4.18
N PHE A 22 2.18 7.81 5.31
CA PHE A 22 1.20 6.72 5.52
C PHE A 22 -0.01 6.78 4.58
N GLN A 23 -0.15 7.86 3.84
CA GLN A 23 -1.22 8.13 2.88
C GLN A 23 -0.67 8.76 1.62
N PHE A 24 0.47 8.28 1.13
CA PHE A 24 1.11 8.90 -0.03
C PHE A 24 0.22 8.89 -1.28
N TYR A 25 -0.80 8.04 -1.37
CA TYR A 25 -1.80 8.12 -2.44
C TYR A 25 -2.49 9.49 -2.52
N ASN A 26 -2.48 10.29 -1.46
CA ASN A 26 -2.93 11.68 -1.51
C ASN A 26 -2.04 12.54 -2.43
N TYR A 27 -0.79 12.16 -2.64
CA TYR A 27 0.09 12.81 -3.62
C TYR A 27 -0.38 12.52 -5.04
N ILE A 28 -0.85 11.30 -5.30
CA ILE A 28 -1.46 10.93 -6.58
C ILE A 28 -2.71 11.76 -6.81
N LEU A 29 -3.58 11.89 -5.81
CA LEU A 29 -4.81 12.68 -5.90
C LEU A 29 -4.54 14.16 -6.15
N GLN A 30 -3.57 14.75 -5.46
CA GLN A 30 -3.17 16.15 -5.67
C GLN A 30 -2.54 16.39 -7.06
N SER A 31 -1.85 15.39 -7.60
CA SER A 31 -1.21 15.46 -8.91
C SER A 31 -2.10 15.01 -10.07
N ARG A 32 -3.33 14.57 -9.80
CA ARG A 32 -4.23 13.93 -10.77
C ARG A 32 -4.37 14.69 -12.10
N GLU A 33 -4.62 16.00 -12.02
CA GLU A 33 -4.80 16.82 -13.24
C GLU A 33 -3.53 16.89 -14.08
N ARG A 34 -2.38 16.93 -13.43
CA ARG A 34 -1.10 16.87 -14.10
C ARG A 34 -0.84 15.51 -14.75
N ILE A 35 -1.11 14.44 -14.00
CA ILE A 35 -0.94 13.07 -14.52
C ILE A 35 -1.83 12.85 -15.75
N ARG A 36 -3.05 13.34 -15.75
CA ARG A 36 -3.97 13.25 -16.90
C ARG A 36 -3.41 13.90 -18.18
N GLN A 37 -2.60 14.95 -18.04
CA GLN A 37 -2.00 15.67 -19.17
C GLN A 37 -0.79 14.95 -19.77
N LEU A 38 -0.24 13.97 -19.05
CA LEU A 38 0.88 13.19 -19.58
C LEU A 38 0.42 12.27 -20.71
N GLU A 39 1.25 12.16 -21.73
CA GLU A 39 1.09 11.18 -22.79
C GLU A 39 1.53 9.81 -22.29
N GLY A 40 0.93 8.75 -22.83
CA GLY A 40 1.26 7.36 -22.50
C GLY A 40 0.01 6.53 -22.22
N ASP A 41 0.17 5.22 -22.30
CA ASP A 41 -0.91 4.24 -22.08
C ASP A 41 -1.01 3.80 -20.63
N TYR A 42 0.07 3.98 -19.87
CA TYR A 42 0.19 3.57 -18.48
C TYR A 42 0.88 4.64 -17.64
N PHE A 43 0.51 4.69 -16.36
CA PHE A 43 1.19 5.49 -15.36
C PHE A 43 1.91 4.55 -14.39
N LEU A 44 3.24 4.70 -14.31
CA LEU A 44 4.08 4.02 -13.35
C LEU A 44 4.34 4.94 -12.17
N ILE A 45 3.86 4.55 -10.99
CA ILE A 45 4.04 5.24 -9.73
C ILE A 45 5.09 4.47 -8.94
N ILE A 46 6.14 5.17 -8.51
CA ILE A 46 7.31 4.57 -7.89
C ILE A 46 7.64 5.33 -6.60
N GLY A 47 7.91 4.61 -5.53
CA GLY A 47 8.50 5.18 -4.31
C GLY A 47 9.89 5.74 -4.58
N ASP A 48 10.26 6.80 -3.87
CA ASP A 48 11.54 7.50 -4.00
C ASP A 48 12.74 6.76 -3.37
N ASP A 49 12.46 5.69 -2.63
CA ASP A 49 13.44 4.83 -1.98
C ASP A 49 13.76 3.55 -2.77
N LEU A 50 13.32 3.47 -4.02
CA LEU A 50 13.55 2.32 -4.89
C LEU A 50 14.74 2.54 -5.83
N LEU A 51 15.50 1.47 -6.04
CA LEU A 51 16.51 1.38 -7.10
C LEU A 51 15.93 0.52 -8.23
N LEU A 52 15.62 1.16 -9.35
CA LEU A 52 15.16 0.45 -10.53
C LEU A 52 16.32 -0.20 -11.28
N ASN A 53 16.08 -1.40 -11.77
CA ASN A 53 17.00 -2.05 -12.68
C ASN A 53 17.17 -1.19 -13.95
N PRO A 54 18.39 -1.01 -14.51
CA PRO A 54 18.60 -0.22 -15.72
C PRO A 54 17.83 -0.68 -16.97
N ARG A 55 17.22 -1.86 -16.91
CA ARG A 55 16.34 -2.35 -17.99
C ARG A 55 14.92 -1.77 -17.93
N PHE A 56 14.57 -1.08 -16.85
CA PHE A 56 13.30 -0.38 -16.75
C PHE A 56 13.40 0.91 -17.55
N ASP A 57 12.75 0.93 -18.69
CA ASP A 57 12.52 2.10 -19.53
C ASP A 57 11.05 2.16 -19.94
N GLU A 58 10.65 3.24 -20.58
CA GLU A 58 9.25 3.47 -20.97
C GLU A 58 8.68 2.41 -21.93
N PHE A 59 9.53 1.74 -22.70
CA PHE A 59 9.10 0.74 -23.69
C PHE A 59 9.08 -0.68 -23.11
N SER A 60 10.04 -1.01 -22.28
CA SER A 60 10.20 -2.35 -21.71
C SER A 60 9.38 -2.57 -20.45
N THR A 61 9.10 -1.53 -19.68
CA THR A 61 8.42 -1.62 -18.38
C THR A 61 7.11 -2.40 -18.42
N PRO A 62 6.17 -2.19 -19.36
CA PRO A 62 4.94 -2.98 -19.38
C PRO A 62 5.20 -4.48 -19.51
N SER A 63 6.10 -4.88 -20.40
CA SER A 63 6.48 -6.29 -20.57
C SER A 63 7.19 -6.85 -19.34
N LEU A 64 8.08 -6.07 -18.72
CA LEU A 64 8.82 -6.46 -17.52
C LEU A 64 7.88 -6.68 -16.34
N LEU A 65 6.83 -5.91 -16.22
CA LEU A 65 5.82 -6.01 -15.17
C LEU A 65 4.67 -6.98 -15.52
N GLY A 66 4.79 -7.74 -16.62
CA GLY A 66 3.75 -8.69 -17.04
C GLY A 66 2.42 -8.01 -17.40
N ILE A 67 2.47 -6.77 -17.88
CA ILE A 67 1.29 -6.00 -18.28
C ILE A 67 0.97 -6.33 -19.72
N HIS A 68 -0.13 -7.06 -19.90
CA HIS A 68 -0.58 -7.54 -21.20
C HIS A 68 -1.97 -6.99 -21.52
N GLY A 69 -2.06 -5.73 -21.96
CA GLY A 69 -3.31 -5.09 -22.38
C GLY A 69 -3.79 -3.97 -21.45
N GLU A 70 -4.67 -3.14 -21.97
CA GLU A 70 -5.16 -1.89 -21.38
C GLU A 70 -6.01 -2.08 -20.10
N ASP A 71 -6.27 -3.30 -19.69
CA ASP A 71 -7.02 -3.65 -18.48
C ASP A 71 -6.14 -4.19 -17.34
N THR A 72 -4.82 -4.26 -17.56
CA THR A 72 -3.90 -4.90 -16.61
C THR A 72 -3.18 -3.82 -15.77
N CYS A 73 -3.40 -3.86 -14.46
CA CYS A 73 -2.62 -3.10 -13.48
C CYS A 73 -1.47 -3.97 -12.94
N TYR A 74 -0.49 -3.32 -12.30
CA TYR A 74 0.58 -4.01 -11.59
C TYR A 74 0.69 -3.54 -10.15
N LEU A 75 0.99 -4.47 -9.28
CA LEU A 75 1.37 -4.27 -7.88
C LEU A 75 2.44 -5.31 -7.51
N ASP A 76 3.39 -4.97 -6.68
CA ASP A 76 4.49 -5.87 -6.28
C ASP A 76 3.99 -7.20 -5.68
N GLY A 77 2.91 -7.17 -4.93
CA GLY A 77 2.27 -8.38 -4.40
C GLY A 77 1.40 -8.12 -3.19
N PHE A 78 0.77 -9.18 -2.73
CA PHE A 78 -0.08 -9.16 -1.56
C PHE A 78 0.62 -9.77 -0.35
N VAL A 79 0.37 -9.20 0.81
CA VAL A 79 0.85 -9.70 2.09
C VAL A 79 -0.34 -10.13 2.93
N ASP A 80 -0.22 -11.28 3.58
CA ASP A 80 -1.23 -11.75 4.52
C ASP A 80 -1.25 -10.84 5.77
N VAL A 81 -2.31 -10.05 5.94
CA VAL A 81 -2.47 -9.16 7.11
C VAL A 81 -2.59 -9.93 8.42
N SER A 82 -2.83 -11.24 8.38
CA SER A 82 -2.74 -12.08 9.58
C SER A 82 -1.29 -12.31 10.02
N LEU A 83 -0.32 -12.05 9.15
CA LEU A 83 1.09 -12.04 9.50
C LEU A 83 1.37 -10.82 10.40
N PRO A 84 2.17 -10.98 11.44
CA PRO A 84 2.44 -9.88 12.34
C PRO A 84 3.19 -8.79 11.60
N VAL A 85 2.57 -7.67 11.49
CA VAL A 85 3.23 -6.46 11.01
C VAL A 85 4.13 -5.99 12.15
N CYS A 86 5.42 -6.12 11.93
CA CYS A 86 6.44 -5.90 12.94
C CYS A 86 6.65 -4.44 13.36
N TYR A 87 5.93 -3.49 12.78
CA TYR A 87 6.19 -2.08 12.94
C TYR A 87 5.23 -1.39 13.93
N ARG A 88 5.84 -0.58 14.79
CA ARG A 88 5.15 0.17 15.85
C ARG A 88 4.03 1.07 15.35
N GLY A 89 4.14 1.60 14.14
CA GLY A 89 3.12 2.46 13.53
C GLY A 89 2.00 1.70 12.81
N THR A 90 2.20 0.44 12.48
CA THR A 90 1.31 -0.30 11.59
C THR A 90 -0.03 -0.67 12.23
N ALA A 91 -0.05 -1.00 13.50
CA ALA A 91 -1.32 -1.29 14.18
C ALA A 91 -2.23 -0.05 14.21
N GLU A 92 -1.65 1.13 14.42
CA GLU A 92 -2.38 2.40 14.39
C GLU A 92 -2.71 2.84 12.96
N ALA A 93 -1.81 2.57 12.01
CA ALA A 93 -2.00 2.86 10.60
C ALA A 93 -3.12 2.04 9.95
N HIS A 94 -3.43 0.86 10.51
CA HIS A 94 -4.54 0.02 10.05
C HIS A 94 -5.90 0.45 10.57
N HIS A 95 -5.97 1.49 11.42
CA HIS A 95 -7.22 2.06 11.91
C HIS A 95 -7.79 3.04 10.89
N PHE A 96 -8.94 2.71 10.32
CA PHE A 96 -9.71 3.60 9.48
C PHE A 96 -11.20 3.49 9.81
N SER A 97 -11.99 4.49 9.43
CA SER A 97 -13.42 4.52 9.68
C SER A 97 -14.19 4.80 8.41
N ILE A 98 -15.18 3.98 8.10
CA ILE A 98 -16.11 4.21 6.99
C ILE A 98 -17.17 5.28 7.31
N THR A 99 -17.19 5.74 8.56
CA THR A 99 -18.06 6.82 9.04
C THR A 99 -17.23 7.86 9.79
N PRO A 100 -16.30 8.55 9.10
CA PRO A 100 -15.45 9.52 9.75
C PRO A 100 -16.28 10.70 10.28
N PRO A 101 -15.93 11.25 11.45
CA PRO A 101 -16.65 12.38 12.01
C PRO A 101 -16.52 13.62 11.12
N GLY A 102 -17.62 14.36 10.95
CA GLY A 102 -17.61 15.61 10.18
C GLY A 102 -17.69 15.44 8.66
N ILE A 103 -17.83 14.23 8.16
CA ILE A 103 -17.98 13.93 6.72
C ILE A 103 -19.33 13.26 6.49
N ASP A 104 -20.02 13.64 5.41
CA ASP A 104 -21.18 12.92 4.91
C ASP A 104 -20.77 11.54 4.36
N ALA A 105 -20.76 10.56 5.26
CA ALA A 105 -20.32 9.20 4.94
C ALA A 105 -21.20 8.55 3.86
N GLU A 106 -22.48 8.86 3.78
CA GLU A 106 -23.38 8.29 2.76
C GLU A 106 -22.98 8.76 1.36
N SER A 107 -22.74 10.05 1.21
CA SER A 107 -22.30 10.63 -0.07
C SER A 107 -20.94 10.09 -0.51
N VAL A 108 -19.98 10.00 0.41
CA VAL A 108 -18.62 9.50 0.12
C VAL A 108 -18.65 8.03 -0.25
N ASN A 109 -19.34 7.20 0.52
CA ASN A 109 -19.34 5.74 0.37
C ASN A 109 -20.03 5.25 -0.91
N ARG A 110 -20.84 6.08 -1.59
CA ARG A 110 -21.42 5.74 -2.90
C ARG A 110 -20.38 5.50 -3.99
N ASN A 111 -19.18 6.02 -3.82
CA ASN A 111 -18.12 5.93 -4.82
C ASN A 111 -17.28 4.64 -4.73
N VAL A 112 -17.59 3.76 -3.79
CA VAL A 112 -16.96 2.43 -3.66
C VAL A 112 -18.04 1.36 -3.57
N PRO A 113 -17.74 0.09 -3.93
CA PRO A 113 -18.65 -1.01 -3.72
C PRO A 113 -19.11 -1.12 -2.27
N SER A 114 -20.33 -1.59 -2.05
CA SER A 114 -20.81 -1.91 -0.69
C SER A 114 -19.91 -2.96 -0.02
N TYR A 115 -19.97 -3.09 1.31
CA TYR A 115 -19.20 -4.08 2.06
C TYR A 115 -19.34 -5.50 1.46
N GLU A 116 -20.57 -5.92 1.20
CA GLU A 116 -20.85 -7.27 0.68
C GLU A 116 -20.37 -7.45 -0.76
N GLU A 117 -20.45 -6.42 -1.57
CA GLU A 117 -19.96 -6.45 -2.94
C GLU A 117 -18.43 -6.46 -2.99
N ALA A 118 -17.75 -5.61 -2.23
CA ALA A 118 -16.30 -5.63 -2.11
C ALA A 118 -15.81 -7.00 -1.60
N ARG A 119 -16.47 -7.54 -0.58
CA ARG A 119 -16.19 -8.88 -0.07
C ARG A 119 -16.35 -9.96 -1.13
N ARG A 120 -17.39 -9.89 -1.94
CA ARG A 120 -17.62 -10.82 -3.05
C ARG A 120 -16.51 -10.72 -4.10
N ILE A 121 -16.11 -9.49 -4.47
CA ILE A 121 -15.02 -9.27 -5.43
C ILE A 121 -13.71 -9.87 -4.91
N LEU A 122 -13.33 -9.57 -3.67
CA LEU A 122 -12.09 -10.07 -3.08
C LEU A 122 -12.12 -11.60 -2.91
N LYS A 123 -13.27 -12.18 -2.55
CA LYS A 123 -13.45 -13.63 -2.50
C LYS A 123 -13.25 -14.30 -3.87
N SER A 124 -13.83 -13.75 -4.92
CA SER A 124 -13.70 -14.29 -6.26
C SER A 124 -12.25 -14.31 -6.76
N ARG A 125 -11.41 -13.44 -6.21
CA ARG A 125 -9.97 -13.36 -6.49
C ARG A 125 -9.09 -14.13 -5.48
N ASN A 126 -9.70 -14.94 -4.62
CA ASN A 126 -9.03 -15.72 -3.57
C ASN A 126 -8.20 -14.89 -2.57
N LEU A 127 -8.60 -13.62 -2.33
CA LEU A 127 -7.88 -12.65 -1.49
C LEU A 127 -8.52 -12.41 -0.12
N MET A 128 -9.56 -13.15 0.23
CA MET A 128 -10.36 -12.94 1.45
C MET A 128 -9.75 -13.44 2.75
N ARG A 129 -8.46 -13.68 2.78
CA ARG A 129 -7.79 -14.07 4.05
C ARG A 129 -7.63 -12.91 5.04
N HIS A 130 -8.08 -11.71 4.64
CA HIS A 130 -7.70 -10.45 5.29
C HIS A 130 -8.83 -9.72 6.01
N ASP A 131 -10.09 -10.17 5.92
CA ASP A 131 -11.21 -9.54 6.61
C ASP A 131 -11.30 -9.88 8.11
N GLU A 132 -10.47 -10.83 8.56
CA GLU A 132 -10.38 -11.19 9.97
C GLU A 132 -8.98 -10.95 10.52
N LEU A 133 -8.71 -9.77 11.05
CA LEU A 133 -7.56 -9.55 11.95
C LEU A 133 -7.74 -10.30 13.28
N SER A 134 -8.21 -11.56 13.17
CA SER A 134 -8.53 -12.32 14.38
C SER A 134 -7.31 -12.77 15.14
N ARG A 135 -6.12 -12.73 14.56
CA ARG A 135 -4.91 -13.26 15.22
C ARG A 135 -3.65 -12.52 14.77
N VAL A 136 -3.36 -11.40 15.39
CA VAL A 136 -2.00 -10.87 15.36
C VAL A 136 -1.07 -11.94 15.91
N ARG A 137 -0.33 -12.63 15.05
CA ARG A 137 0.72 -13.56 15.49
C ARG A 137 1.86 -12.74 16.06
N MET A 138 2.25 -13.03 17.30
CA MET A 138 3.36 -12.36 17.95
C MET A 138 4.68 -12.83 17.35
N PHE A 139 5.38 -11.96 16.64
CA PHE A 139 6.77 -12.18 16.24
C PHE A 139 7.67 -11.92 17.46
N LEU A 140 8.32 -12.96 17.91
CA LEU A 140 9.42 -12.79 18.83
C LEU A 140 10.66 -12.45 18.00
N PRO A 141 11.20 -11.22 18.07
CA PRO A 141 12.40 -10.87 17.36
C PRO A 141 13.52 -11.85 17.73
N LYS A 142 14.28 -12.29 16.73
CA LYS A 142 15.43 -13.16 16.96
C LYS A 142 16.43 -12.44 17.86
N TRP A 143 17.03 -13.19 18.79
CA TRP A 143 18.06 -12.68 19.66
C TRP A 143 19.26 -12.24 18.81
N SER A 144 19.71 -11.00 18.95
CA SER A 144 20.85 -10.47 18.21
C SER A 144 22.16 -10.88 18.90
N PRO A 145 23.20 -11.28 18.18
CA PRO A 145 24.54 -11.46 18.74
C PRO A 145 25.21 -10.16 19.20
N GLY A 146 24.64 -8.99 18.91
CA GLY A 146 25.11 -7.71 19.42
C GLY A 146 24.87 -7.53 20.92
N GLY A 147 25.84 -7.00 21.63
CA GLY A 147 25.95 -6.91 23.08
C GLY A 147 24.70 -6.46 23.87
N ILE A 148 24.85 -6.26 25.19
CA ILE A 148 23.77 -5.97 26.16
C ILE A 148 22.82 -4.85 25.71
N HIS A 149 23.34 -3.82 25.03
CA HIS A 149 22.54 -2.68 24.55
C HIS A 149 21.57 -3.06 23.41
N ALA A 150 22.00 -3.92 22.49
CA ALA A 150 21.16 -4.42 21.41
C ALA A 150 20.07 -5.34 21.97
N ASN A 151 20.42 -6.18 22.95
CA ASN A 151 19.48 -7.07 23.63
C ASN A 151 18.44 -6.30 24.47
N TRP A 152 18.80 -5.16 25.05
CA TRP A 152 17.87 -4.31 25.79
C TRP A 152 16.83 -3.65 24.86
N LYS A 153 17.25 -3.19 23.67
CA LYS A 153 16.31 -2.69 22.65
C LYS A 153 15.36 -3.79 22.19
N VAL A 154 15.88 -5.00 21.99
CA VAL A 154 15.06 -6.18 21.62
C VAL A 154 14.07 -6.52 22.72
N LEU A 155 14.49 -6.52 23.97
CA LEU A 155 13.61 -6.80 25.12
C LEU A 155 12.51 -5.75 25.27
N LYS A 156 12.87 -4.47 25.15
CA LYS A 156 11.90 -3.36 25.19
C LYS A 156 10.88 -3.48 24.04
N GLY A 157 11.35 -3.83 22.84
CA GLY A 157 10.49 -4.12 21.69
C GLY A 157 9.53 -5.30 21.97
N ARG A 158 10.02 -6.39 22.55
CA ARG A 158 9.19 -7.57 22.92
C ARG A 158 8.09 -7.23 23.91
N VAL A 159 8.42 -6.52 24.98
CA VAL A 159 7.44 -6.09 25.99
C VAL A 159 6.37 -5.20 25.35
N TRP A 160 6.80 -4.26 24.51
CA TRP A 160 5.87 -3.37 23.82
C TRP A 160 4.96 -4.12 22.83
N HIS A 161 5.51 -5.07 22.04
CA HIS A 161 4.73 -5.94 21.16
C HIS A 161 3.75 -6.82 21.93
N LEU A 162 4.17 -7.34 23.08
CA LEU A 162 3.29 -8.14 23.95
C LEU A 162 2.11 -7.31 24.46
N LEU A 163 2.37 -6.09 24.94
CA LEU A 163 1.33 -5.19 25.42
C LEU A 163 0.33 -4.80 24.30
N ASN A 164 0.84 -4.51 23.11
CA ASN A 164 -0.02 -4.22 21.97
C ASN A 164 -0.79 -5.46 21.49
N TYR A 165 -0.17 -6.62 21.46
CA TYR A 165 -0.87 -7.88 21.16
C TYR A 165 -2.06 -8.11 22.10
N TRP A 166 -1.88 -7.95 23.42
CA TRP A 166 -2.96 -8.06 24.38
C TRP A 166 -4.03 -6.99 24.18
N LYS A 167 -3.64 -5.76 23.94
CA LYS A 167 -4.56 -4.65 23.65
C LYS A 167 -5.46 -4.95 22.43
N HIS A 168 -4.88 -5.45 21.36
CA HIS A 168 -5.62 -5.79 20.13
C HIS A 168 -6.45 -7.06 20.28
N ARG A 169 -5.94 -8.06 20.97
CA ARG A 169 -6.69 -9.31 21.26
C ARG A 169 -7.92 -9.06 22.12
N ILE A 170 -7.83 -8.19 23.12
CA ILE A 170 -8.95 -7.83 23.99
C ILE A 170 -9.99 -7.01 23.22
N LYS A 171 -9.55 -6.11 22.35
CA LYS A 171 -10.44 -5.24 21.57
C LYS A 171 -11.09 -5.92 20.36
N LYS A 172 -10.74 -7.16 20.02
CA LYS A 172 -11.24 -7.89 18.83
C LYS A 172 -11.31 -6.97 17.63
N TYR A 173 -10.15 -6.46 17.20
CA TYR A 173 -10.08 -5.53 16.11
C TYR A 173 -10.57 -6.19 14.82
N GLN A 174 -11.54 -5.57 14.17
CA GLN A 174 -12.07 -5.99 12.88
C GLN A 174 -12.09 -4.77 11.96
N TYR A 175 -11.69 -4.96 10.71
CA TYR A 175 -11.81 -3.90 9.71
C TYR A 175 -13.28 -3.58 9.43
N SER A 176 -13.59 -2.30 9.31
CA SER A 176 -14.93 -1.81 8.98
C SER A 176 -15.29 -1.98 7.50
N TYR A 177 -14.31 -2.35 6.67
CA TYR A 177 -14.46 -2.60 5.24
C TYR A 177 -13.52 -3.73 4.81
N PRO A 178 -13.89 -4.56 3.80
CA PRO A 178 -13.01 -5.58 3.28
C PRO A 178 -11.79 -4.95 2.60
N VAL A 179 -10.61 -5.36 3.01
CA VAL A 179 -9.34 -4.82 2.50
C VAL A 179 -8.35 -5.92 2.18
N VAL A 180 -7.40 -5.62 1.32
CA VAL A 180 -6.20 -6.40 1.09
C VAL A 180 -4.97 -5.57 1.43
N PHE A 181 -3.91 -6.23 1.85
CA PHE A 181 -2.63 -5.60 2.16
C PHE A 181 -1.62 -5.95 1.06
N GLY A 182 -0.82 -4.98 0.66
CA GLY A 182 0.24 -5.20 -0.33
C GLY A 182 1.24 -4.08 -0.34
N TYR A 183 2.43 -4.35 -0.86
CA TYR A 183 3.44 -3.33 -1.05
C TYR A 183 3.04 -2.44 -2.21
N SER A 184 3.05 -1.14 -2.00
CA SER A 184 2.61 -0.14 -2.98
C SER A 184 3.74 0.78 -3.47
N ASP A 185 4.99 0.32 -3.29
CA ASP A 185 6.17 1.09 -3.69
C ASP A 185 6.33 1.17 -5.22
N ILE A 186 5.81 0.16 -5.94
CA ILE A 186 5.67 0.18 -7.41
C ILE A 186 4.24 -0.17 -7.77
N VAL A 187 3.58 0.74 -8.48
CA VAL A 187 2.21 0.56 -8.96
C VAL A 187 2.14 0.99 -10.42
N CYS A 188 1.58 0.17 -11.28
CA CYS A 188 1.32 0.56 -12.66
C CYS A 188 -0.19 0.51 -12.95
N ILE A 189 -0.70 1.57 -13.57
CA ILE A 189 -2.13 1.75 -13.82
C ILE A 189 -2.33 2.16 -15.27
N PRO A 190 -3.20 1.48 -16.03
CA PRO A 190 -3.60 1.93 -17.35
C PRO A 190 -4.25 3.33 -17.31
N LYS A 191 -3.94 4.17 -18.28
CA LYS A 191 -4.48 5.53 -18.37
C LYS A 191 -6.01 5.56 -18.27
N GLY A 192 -6.69 4.64 -18.94
CA GLY A 192 -8.14 4.55 -18.92
C GLY A 192 -8.75 4.15 -17.54
N LYS A 193 -7.92 3.74 -16.58
CA LYS A 193 -8.35 3.35 -15.22
C LYS A 193 -7.98 4.37 -14.14
N LEU A 194 -7.21 5.39 -14.49
CA LEU A 194 -6.72 6.37 -13.52
C LEU A 194 -7.87 7.08 -12.77
N ASP A 195 -8.92 7.48 -13.48
CA ASP A 195 -10.03 8.21 -12.87
C ASP A 195 -10.84 7.38 -11.90
N ASP A 196 -11.11 6.13 -12.25
CA ASP A 196 -11.80 5.19 -11.37
C ASP A 196 -10.94 4.87 -10.14
N PHE A 197 -9.63 4.69 -10.33
CA PHE A 197 -8.68 4.49 -9.26
C PHE A 197 -8.64 5.68 -8.31
N CYS A 198 -8.50 6.89 -8.83
CA CYS A 198 -8.52 8.10 -8.02
C CYS A 198 -9.82 8.27 -7.24
N ARG A 199 -10.97 7.97 -7.86
CA ARG A 199 -12.28 8.06 -7.18
C ARG A 199 -12.37 7.13 -5.97
N ILE A 200 -11.84 5.92 -6.08
CA ILE A 200 -11.78 4.97 -4.95
C ILE A 200 -10.82 5.50 -3.87
N LEU A 201 -9.66 6.01 -4.28
CA LEU A 201 -8.69 6.56 -3.34
C LEU A 201 -9.19 7.81 -2.60
N GLU A 202 -10.02 8.65 -3.23
CA GLU A 202 -10.69 9.78 -2.57
C GLU A 202 -11.54 9.31 -1.38
N VAL A 203 -12.28 8.21 -1.54
CA VAL A 203 -13.04 7.61 -0.45
C VAL A 203 -12.12 7.07 0.64
N PHE A 204 -11.06 6.36 0.27
CA PHE A 204 -10.10 5.81 1.22
C PHE A 204 -9.32 6.90 1.95
N SER A 205 -9.09 8.05 1.30
CA SER A 205 -8.55 9.24 1.94
C SER A 205 -9.50 9.79 3.02
N ALA A 206 -10.78 9.92 2.70
CA ALA A 206 -11.79 10.35 3.65
C ALA A 206 -11.90 9.38 4.86
N TRP A 207 -11.67 8.09 4.64
CA TRP A 207 -11.64 7.07 5.71
C TRP A 207 -10.34 7.06 6.52
N ASN A 208 -9.33 7.83 6.13
CA ASN A 208 -7.99 7.83 6.71
C ASN A 208 -7.30 6.45 6.62
N MET A 209 -7.47 5.76 5.49
CA MET A 209 -6.94 4.42 5.28
C MET A 209 -5.42 4.46 5.07
N PHE A 210 -4.71 3.47 5.61
CA PHE A 210 -3.28 3.30 5.42
C PHE A 210 -2.96 2.92 3.96
N VAL A 211 -1.87 3.46 3.42
CA VAL A 211 -1.52 3.35 2.00
C VAL A 211 -1.41 1.91 1.49
N GLU A 212 -0.79 1.03 2.27
CA GLU A 212 -0.62 -0.38 1.91
C GLU A 212 -1.91 -1.22 2.05
N LEU A 213 -3.00 -0.62 2.52
CA LEU A 213 -4.36 -1.13 2.41
C LEU A 213 -5.12 -0.42 1.28
N ALA A 214 -4.96 0.90 1.17
CA ALA A 214 -5.72 1.72 0.23
C ALA A 214 -5.41 1.37 -1.23
N ILE A 215 -4.15 1.43 -1.63
CA ILE A 215 -3.74 1.17 -3.02
C ILE A 215 -4.06 -0.27 -3.45
N PRO A 216 -3.62 -1.33 -2.72
CA PRO A 216 -3.93 -2.70 -3.11
C PRO A 216 -5.43 -2.97 -3.18
N THR A 217 -6.20 -2.45 -2.23
CA THR A 217 -7.66 -2.62 -2.23
C THR A 217 -8.30 -1.88 -3.40
N ALA A 218 -7.88 -0.63 -3.68
CA ALA A 218 -8.39 0.14 -4.81
C ALA A 218 -8.18 -0.59 -6.14
N LEU A 219 -6.97 -1.11 -6.37
CA LEU A 219 -6.66 -1.88 -7.59
C LEU A 219 -7.54 -3.14 -7.73
N GLN A 220 -7.86 -3.80 -6.62
CA GLN A 220 -8.72 -4.97 -6.65
C GLN A 220 -10.20 -4.63 -6.88
N LEU A 221 -10.63 -3.45 -6.49
CA LEU A 221 -12.02 -2.99 -6.67
C LEU A 221 -12.27 -2.33 -8.03
N LEU A 222 -11.22 -2.04 -8.79
CA LEU A 222 -11.38 -1.49 -10.15
C LEU A 222 -12.16 -2.46 -11.05
N PRO A 223 -13.24 -1.99 -11.69
CA PRO A 223 -14.03 -2.85 -12.55
C PRO A 223 -13.28 -3.22 -13.84
N GLY A 224 -13.40 -4.47 -14.24
CA GLY A 224 -12.83 -4.98 -15.49
C GLY A 224 -11.30 -4.93 -15.56
N THR A 225 -10.61 -4.91 -14.41
CA THR A 225 -9.14 -4.97 -14.37
C THR A 225 -8.62 -6.34 -14.02
N LYS A 226 -7.49 -6.66 -14.61
CA LYS A 226 -6.60 -7.75 -14.20
C LYS A 226 -5.45 -7.14 -13.37
N LEU A 227 -4.87 -7.94 -12.50
CA LEU A 227 -3.70 -7.53 -11.75
C LEU A 227 -2.56 -8.50 -12.05
N SER A 228 -1.44 -7.94 -12.48
CA SER A 228 -0.14 -8.60 -12.53
C SER A 228 0.60 -8.32 -11.23
N THR A 229 1.31 -9.29 -10.72
CA THR A 229 2.14 -9.19 -9.52
C THR A 229 3.55 -9.64 -9.83
N LEU A 230 4.46 -9.47 -8.88
CA LEU A 230 5.83 -9.96 -9.02
C LEU A 230 5.89 -11.47 -9.33
N GLU A 231 4.92 -12.26 -8.85
CA GLU A 231 4.82 -13.70 -9.12
C GLU A 231 4.55 -14.00 -10.60
N ASP A 232 3.93 -13.06 -11.33
CA ASP A 232 3.64 -13.16 -12.76
C ASP A 232 4.81 -12.69 -13.62
N THR A 233 5.87 -12.17 -13.01
CA THR A 233 7.05 -11.66 -13.69
C THR A 233 8.25 -12.60 -13.54
N GLN A 234 9.26 -12.41 -14.39
CA GLN A 234 10.54 -13.13 -14.28
C GLN A 234 11.50 -12.51 -13.26
N TYR A 235 11.11 -11.43 -12.63
CA TYR A 235 11.95 -10.64 -11.73
C TYR A 235 11.71 -11.02 -10.27
N LYS A 236 12.74 -10.80 -9.47
CA LYS A 236 12.63 -10.88 -8.00
C LYS A 236 12.86 -9.48 -7.45
N SER A 237 11.95 -9.02 -6.60
CA SER A 237 12.24 -7.86 -5.77
C SER A 237 13.16 -8.26 -4.62
N GLY A 238 14.08 -7.38 -4.28
CA GLY A 238 14.93 -7.52 -3.12
C GLY A 238 14.72 -6.35 -2.17
N ASN A 239 14.46 -6.61 -0.89
CA ASN A 239 14.42 -5.57 0.13
C ASN A 239 15.83 -5.25 0.59
N VAL A 240 16.32 -4.05 0.26
CA VAL A 240 17.61 -3.53 0.75
C VAL A 240 17.37 -2.63 1.98
N TRP A 241 16.71 -3.16 3.00
CA TRP A 241 16.46 -2.43 4.26
C TRP A 241 17.71 -2.30 5.16
N PHE A 242 18.76 -3.05 4.84
CA PHE A 242 20.03 -2.97 5.53
C PHE A 242 21.13 -2.86 4.47
N PRO A 243 22.19 -2.11 4.74
CA PRO A 243 23.34 -2.13 3.88
C PRO A 243 23.88 -3.57 3.86
N GLN A 244 23.47 -4.31 2.85
CA GLN A 244 24.14 -5.54 2.51
C GLN A 244 25.40 -5.12 1.79
N ASP A 245 26.49 -5.78 2.13
CA ASP A 245 27.76 -5.59 1.44
C ASP A 245 27.53 -5.58 -0.07
N PRO A 246 28.05 -4.60 -0.82
CA PRO A 246 27.80 -4.50 -2.26
C PRO A 246 28.38 -5.65 -3.08
N GLU A 247 28.91 -6.69 -2.45
CA GLU A 247 29.49 -7.87 -3.08
C GLU A 247 28.59 -9.13 -3.06
N HIS A 248 27.28 -9.00 -2.76
CA HIS A 248 26.36 -10.14 -2.81
C HIS A 248 25.12 -9.88 -3.68
#